data_29aa11845b30a61e8913c1d8e7476a19
#
_entry.id   29aa11845b30a61e8913c1d8e7476a19
#
_cell.length_a   1.000
_cell.length_b   1.000
_cell.length_c   1.000
_cell.angle_alpha   90.00
_cell.angle_beta   90.00
_cell.angle_gamma   90.00
#
_symmetry.space_group_name_H-M   'P 1'
#
loop_
_entity.id
_entity.type
_entity.pdbx_description
1 polymer ?
#
loop_
_entity_poly.entity_id
_entity_poly.type
_entity_poly.pdbx_seq_one_letter_code
_entity_poly.pdbx_strand_id
1 'polypeptide(L)'
;MSSREKRGKVWLAVAGVVMSNEGKWLVVKKRYGGLKGQWSLPAGFVEMGETADEAVIREVWEETGIQCRVKGLIGLRTGVIKGEISDNLLHFLLEPVSDQVVVSHQDNELYEARFMAIEELFHEKDASVILQYLIRKDITFLKQAISDLNPGDQFGYTAYKIFL
;
A
#
# COMPACT_ATOMS: atom_id res chain seq x y z
N MET A 1 25.94 4.61 1.15
CA MET A 1 25.12 3.86 0.18
C MET A 1 23.71 4.46 0.18
N SER A 2 23.26 4.95 -0.95
CA SER A 2 21.91 5.53 -1.07
C SER A 2 20.84 4.44 -0.90
N SER A 3 19.61 4.84 -0.59
CA SER A 3 18.48 3.88 -0.49
C SER A 3 18.23 3.13 -1.81
N ARG A 4 18.60 3.72 -2.96
CA ARG A 4 18.55 3.08 -4.28
C ARG A 4 19.57 1.96 -4.43
N GLU A 5 20.80 2.16 -3.96
CA GLU A 5 21.88 1.17 -4.04
C GLU A 5 21.58 -0.08 -3.20
N LYS A 6 20.92 0.12 -2.04
CA LYS A 6 20.52 -0.99 -1.16
C LYS A 6 19.46 -1.91 -1.77
N ARG A 7 18.62 -1.41 -2.67
CA ARG A 7 17.51 -2.18 -3.29
C ARG A 7 17.86 -2.81 -4.64
N GLY A 8 19.01 -2.45 -5.21
CA GLY A 8 19.33 -2.89 -6.57
C GLY A 8 18.38 -2.31 -7.63
N LYS A 9 18.16 -3.05 -8.71
CA LYS A 9 17.36 -2.60 -9.86
C LYS A 9 15.97 -3.25 -9.98
N VAL A 10 15.59 -4.08 -9.01
CA VAL A 10 14.25 -4.66 -8.91
C VAL A 10 13.63 -4.21 -7.59
N TRP A 11 12.59 -3.39 -7.69
CA TRP A 11 11.91 -2.82 -6.55
C TRP A 11 10.55 -3.47 -6.34
N LEU A 12 10.24 -3.76 -5.09
CA LEU A 12 8.92 -4.21 -4.67
C LEU A 12 8.42 -3.31 -3.56
N ALA A 13 7.29 -2.67 -3.83
CA ALA A 13 6.58 -1.83 -2.89
C ALA A 13 5.14 -2.32 -2.71
N VAL A 14 4.49 -1.80 -1.69
CA VAL A 14 3.09 -2.09 -1.35
C VAL A 14 2.33 -0.78 -1.14
N ALA A 15 1.06 -0.79 -1.47
CA ALA A 15 0.14 0.30 -1.20
C ALA A 15 -1.17 -0.24 -0.63
N GLY A 16 -1.77 0.50 0.30
CA GLY A 16 -3.00 0.10 0.98
C GLY A 16 -4.19 0.98 0.64
N VAL A 17 -5.26 0.36 0.14
CA VAL A 17 -6.58 0.96 0.17
C VAL A 17 -7.20 0.61 1.51
N VAL A 18 -7.17 1.53 2.46
CA VAL A 18 -7.78 1.38 3.78
C VAL A 18 -9.19 1.98 3.71
N MET A 19 -10.18 1.11 3.79
CA MET A 19 -11.58 1.50 3.69
C MET A 19 -12.23 1.49 5.06
N SER A 20 -12.79 2.64 5.46
CA SER A 20 -13.58 2.74 6.69
C SER A 20 -14.95 2.08 6.55
N ASN A 21 -15.68 1.88 7.68
CA ASN A 21 -17.05 1.37 7.68
C ASN A 21 -18.03 2.25 6.88
N GLU A 22 -17.71 3.52 6.70
CA GLU A 22 -18.48 4.46 5.88
C GLU A 22 -18.08 4.44 4.39
N GLY A 23 -17.15 3.57 3.98
CA GLY A 23 -16.66 3.49 2.62
C GLY A 23 -15.68 4.59 2.22
N LYS A 24 -15.17 5.37 3.18
CA LYS A 24 -14.13 6.37 2.93
C LYS A 24 -12.76 5.72 2.83
N TRP A 25 -11.90 6.26 1.99
CA TRP A 25 -10.54 5.76 1.80
C TRP A 25 -9.53 6.65 2.53
N LEU A 26 -8.57 6.01 3.21
CA LEU A 26 -7.44 6.69 3.80
C LEU A 26 -6.46 7.11 2.70
N VAL A 27 -6.21 8.41 2.62
CA VAL A 27 -5.28 8.98 1.65
C VAL A 27 -4.27 9.88 2.33
N VAL A 28 -3.11 9.99 1.72
CA VAL A 28 -1.97 10.76 2.20
C VAL A 28 -1.49 11.73 1.14
N LYS A 29 -0.99 12.88 1.56
CA LYS A 29 -0.41 13.89 0.68
C LYS A 29 1.10 13.97 0.93
N LYS A 30 1.89 13.52 -0.03
CA LYS A 30 3.34 13.39 0.10
C LYS A 30 4.05 14.73 -0.02
N ARG A 31 5.14 14.92 0.76
CA ARG A 31 6.05 16.08 0.67
C ARG A 31 7.17 15.90 -0.34
N TYR A 32 7.53 14.67 -0.67
CA TYR A 32 8.71 14.33 -1.47
C TYR A 32 8.37 13.34 -2.58
N GLY A 33 9.32 13.19 -3.50
CA GLY A 33 9.26 12.21 -4.57
C GLY A 33 8.37 12.62 -5.73
N GLY A 34 8.09 11.67 -6.61
CA GLY A 34 7.27 11.88 -7.81
C GLY A 34 5.81 12.22 -7.52
N LEU A 35 5.31 11.89 -6.33
CA LEU A 35 3.93 12.17 -5.89
C LEU A 35 3.83 13.42 -4.99
N LYS A 36 4.87 14.25 -4.93
CA LYS A 36 4.86 15.47 -4.11
C LYS A 36 3.64 16.34 -4.41
N GLY A 37 2.90 16.68 -3.35
CA GLY A 37 1.71 17.51 -3.45
C GLY A 37 0.46 16.81 -3.97
N GLN A 38 0.55 15.50 -4.26
CA GLN A 38 -0.60 14.71 -4.70
C GLN A 38 -1.16 13.85 -3.58
N TRP A 39 -2.49 13.66 -3.61
CA TRP A 39 -3.14 12.64 -2.81
C TRP A 39 -2.85 11.27 -3.40
N SER A 40 -2.44 10.36 -2.54
CA SER A 40 -2.11 8.98 -2.89
C SER A 40 -2.47 8.03 -1.76
N LEU A 41 -2.31 6.74 -2.01
CA LEU A 41 -2.45 5.72 -0.97
C LEU A 41 -1.22 5.70 -0.07
N PRO A 42 -1.36 5.34 1.22
CA PRO A 42 -0.22 4.96 2.05
C PRO A 42 0.57 3.85 1.36
N ALA A 43 1.87 4.00 1.26
CA ALA A 43 2.71 3.09 0.49
C ALA A 43 4.19 3.16 0.90
N GLY A 44 4.90 2.06 0.68
CA GLY A 44 6.34 1.98 0.88
C GLY A 44 6.91 0.65 0.42
N PHE A 45 8.21 0.48 0.59
CA PHE A 45 8.92 -0.71 0.15
C PHE A 45 8.78 -1.88 1.12
N VAL A 46 8.72 -3.09 0.57
CA VAL A 46 8.87 -4.32 1.36
C VAL A 46 10.29 -4.38 1.92
N GLU A 47 10.42 -4.65 3.22
CA GLU A 47 11.69 -4.77 3.91
C GLU A 47 12.11 -6.23 4.06
N MET A 48 13.37 -6.45 4.43
CA MET A 48 13.88 -7.79 4.72
C MET A 48 13.11 -8.44 5.88
N GLY A 49 12.76 -9.69 5.72
CA GLY A 49 12.15 -10.50 6.79
C GLY A 49 10.65 -10.31 6.96
N GLU A 50 9.99 -9.50 6.14
CA GLU A 50 8.53 -9.36 6.16
C GLU A 50 7.88 -9.89 4.87
N THR A 51 6.63 -10.32 4.96
CA THR A 51 5.81 -10.61 3.80
C THR A 51 5.17 -9.33 3.26
N ALA A 52 4.68 -9.34 2.03
CA ALA A 52 4.11 -8.14 1.41
C ALA A 52 2.88 -7.60 2.15
N ASP A 53 2.04 -8.47 2.70
CA ASP A 53 0.88 -8.08 3.50
C ASP A 53 1.28 -7.52 4.87
N GLU A 54 2.35 -8.01 5.48
CA GLU A 54 2.93 -7.40 6.68
C GLU A 54 3.50 -6.00 6.39
N ALA A 55 4.17 -5.86 5.24
CA ALA A 55 4.72 -4.58 4.82
C ALA A 55 3.66 -3.49 4.68
N VAL A 56 2.51 -3.79 4.05
CA VAL A 56 1.46 -2.78 3.87
C VAL A 56 0.82 -2.38 5.20
N ILE A 57 0.65 -3.31 6.14
CA ILE A 57 0.17 -3.00 7.49
C ILE A 57 1.15 -2.05 8.20
N ARG A 58 2.45 -2.34 8.12
CA ARG A 58 3.51 -1.50 8.71
C ARG A 58 3.52 -0.09 8.10
N GLU A 59 3.50 0.02 6.77
CA GLU A 59 3.52 1.31 6.07
C GLU A 59 2.31 2.18 6.40
N VAL A 60 1.11 1.60 6.43
CA VAL A 60 -0.10 2.33 6.84
C VAL A 60 0.05 2.87 8.26
N TRP A 61 0.54 2.04 9.18
CA TRP A 61 0.74 2.46 10.56
C TRP A 61 1.83 3.53 10.71
N GLU A 62 2.95 3.38 10.04
CA GLU A 62 4.06 4.36 10.09
C GLU A 62 3.63 5.73 9.54
N GLU A 63 2.92 5.75 8.43
CA GLU A 63 2.48 6.99 7.80
C GLU A 63 1.28 7.65 8.52
N THR A 64 0.36 6.88 9.08
CA THR A 64 -0.94 7.41 9.54
C THR A 64 -1.27 7.10 10.99
N GLY A 65 -0.59 6.17 11.63
CA GLY A 65 -0.92 5.70 12.99
C GLY A 65 -2.12 4.77 13.06
N ILE A 66 -2.66 4.34 11.93
CA ILE A 66 -3.86 3.49 11.88
C ILE A 66 -3.44 2.03 11.82
N GLN A 67 -3.93 1.23 12.77
CA GLN A 67 -3.78 -0.22 12.75
C GLN A 67 -4.86 -0.85 11.86
N CYS A 68 -4.41 -1.72 10.96
CA CYS A 68 -5.27 -2.34 9.94
C CYS A 68 -5.09 -3.85 9.87
N ARG A 69 -6.07 -4.51 9.26
CA ARG A 69 -5.96 -5.89 8.76
C ARG A 69 -6.12 -5.92 7.25
N VAL A 70 -5.38 -6.82 6.61
CA VAL A 70 -5.50 -7.06 5.17
C VAL A 70 -6.74 -7.89 4.86
N LYS A 71 -7.55 -7.42 3.93
CA LYS A 71 -8.72 -8.15 3.39
C LYS A 71 -8.32 -9.03 2.20
N GLY A 72 -7.36 -8.58 1.41
CA GLY A 72 -6.87 -9.32 0.24
C GLY A 72 -6.06 -8.45 -0.71
N LEU A 73 -5.48 -9.08 -1.70
CA LEU A 73 -4.73 -8.42 -2.78
C LEU A 73 -5.69 -7.95 -3.87
N ILE A 74 -5.59 -6.67 -4.22
CA ILE A 74 -6.36 -6.05 -5.32
C ILE A 74 -5.68 -6.31 -6.67
N GLY A 75 -4.38 -6.03 -6.76
CA GLY A 75 -3.65 -6.13 -8.02
C GLY A 75 -2.21 -5.68 -7.94
N LEU A 76 -1.57 -5.63 -9.09
CA LEU A 76 -0.17 -5.28 -9.30
C LEU A 76 -0.06 -4.14 -10.32
N ARG A 77 0.69 -3.10 -9.96
CA ARG A 77 1.24 -2.16 -10.92
C ARG A 77 2.71 -2.54 -11.17
N THR A 78 3.10 -2.68 -12.41
CA THR A 78 4.48 -2.93 -12.80
C THR A 78 4.92 -1.91 -13.85
N GLY A 79 6.18 -1.51 -13.80
CA GLY A 79 6.73 -0.55 -14.72
C GLY A 79 8.24 -0.58 -14.76
N VAL A 80 8.82 0.11 -15.71
CA VAL A 80 10.28 0.25 -15.83
C VAL A 80 10.66 1.72 -15.81
N ILE A 81 11.52 2.11 -14.88
CA ILE A 81 12.01 3.47 -14.76
C ILE A 81 13.34 3.59 -15.53
N LYS A 82 13.37 4.53 -16.48
CA LYS A 82 14.56 4.87 -17.31
C LYS A 82 15.22 3.66 -18.00
N GLY A 83 14.43 2.64 -18.32
CA GLY A 83 14.95 1.43 -18.96
C GLY A 83 15.82 0.54 -18.06
N GLU A 84 15.91 0.82 -16.75
CA GLU A 84 16.85 0.17 -15.85
C GLU A 84 16.21 -0.47 -14.64
N ILE A 85 15.23 0.19 -14.02
CA ILE A 85 14.66 -0.24 -12.74
C ILE A 85 13.31 -0.88 -12.98
N SER A 86 13.17 -2.16 -12.63
CA SER A 86 11.86 -2.83 -12.55
C SER A 86 11.16 -2.39 -11.27
N ASP A 87 10.11 -1.58 -11.42
CA ASP A 87 9.37 -0.98 -10.30
C ASP A 87 7.99 -1.61 -10.16
N ASN A 88 7.77 -2.31 -9.06
CA ASN A 88 6.58 -3.12 -8.82
C ASN A 88 5.87 -2.67 -7.55
N LEU A 89 4.55 -2.58 -7.59
CA LEU A 89 3.70 -2.15 -6.49
C LEU A 89 2.48 -3.05 -6.37
N LEU A 90 2.35 -3.73 -5.24
CA LEU A 90 1.17 -4.52 -4.90
C LEU A 90 0.15 -3.64 -4.18
N HIS A 91 -1.11 -3.72 -4.59
CA HIS A 91 -2.21 -3.00 -3.96
C HIS A 91 -3.04 -3.97 -3.12
N PHE A 92 -3.21 -3.66 -1.84
CA PHE A 92 -4.04 -4.43 -0.90
C PHE A 92 -5.26 -3.62 -0.48
N LEU A 93 -6.36 -4.32 -0.23
CA LEU A 93 -7.50 -3.77 0.51
C LEU A 93 -7.32 -4.10 1.98
N LEU A 94 -7.45 -3.07 2.83
CA LEU A 94 -7.37 -3.18 4.28
C LEU A 94 -8.61 -2.55 4.93
N GLU A 95 -8.85 -2.96 6.17
CA GLU A 95 -9.83 -2.32 7.04
C GLU A 95 -9.19 -1.93 8.37
N PRO A 96 -9.59 -0.81 8.99
CA PRO A 96 -9.13 -0.46 10.34
C PRO A 96 -9.54 -1.52 11.36
N VAL A 97 -8.66 -1.81 12.32
CA VAL A 97 -8.94 -2.76 13.41
C VAL A 97 -9.99 -2.21 14.38
N SER A 98 -10.11 -0.89 14.50
CA SER A 98 -11.01 -0.19 15.41
C SER A 98 -11.88 0.81 14.67
N ASP A 99 -13.14 0.95 15.10
CA ASP A 99 -14.07 1.97 14.58
C ASP A 99 -13.65 3.40 14.97
N GLN A 100 -12.85 3.56 16.01
CA GLN A 100 -12.27 4.84 16.40
C GLN A 100 -10.97 5.05 15.64
N VAL A 101 -11.06 5.76 14.54
CA VAL A 101 -9.92 6.03 13.68
C VAL A 101 -9.42 7.45 13.90
N VAL A 102 -8.26 7.56 14.53
CA VAL A 102 -7.53 8.82 14.66
C VAL A 102 -6.35 8.79 13.72
N VAL A 103 -6.37 9.65 12.71
CA VAL A 103 -5.22 9.82 11.83
C VAL A 103 -4.21 10.71 12.54
N SER A 104 -3.03 10.17 12.81
CA SER A 104 -1.90 10.93 13.35
C SER A 104 -0.76 10.95 12.33
N HIS A 105 -0.20 12.13 12.09
CA HIS A 105 0.99 12.28 11.26
C HIS A 105 2.22 11.85 12.06
N GLN A 106 2.64 10.61 11.90
CA GLN A 106 3.88 10.11 12.50
C GLN A 106 5.09 10.33 11.59
N ASP A 107 4.84 10.64 10.33
CA ASP A 107 5.86 10.78 9.31
C ASP A 107 6.00 12.24 8.86
N ASN A 108 7.21 12.79 8.96
CA ASN A 108 7.54 14.12 8.45
C ASN A 108 7.52 14.20 6.91
N GLU A 109 7.32 13.08 6.22
CA GLU A 109 7.24 13.00 4.76
C GLU A 109 5.87 13.37 4.21
N LEU A 110 4.87 13.55 5.09
CA LEU A 110 3.50 13.89 4.69
C LEU A 110 3.15 15.34 5.00
N TYR A 111 2.35 15.95 4.11
CA TYR A 111 1.63 17.19 4.40
C TYR A 111 0.37 16.89 5.21
N GLU A 112 -0.35 15.84 4.85
CA GLU A 112 -1.64 15.49 5.43
C GLU A 112 -1.95 14.01 5.23
N ALA A 113 -2.74 13.44 6.13
CA ALA A 113 -3.38 12.14 5.96
C ALA A 113 -4.80 12.21 6.51
N ARG A 114 -5.79 11.71 5.76
CA ARG A 114 -7.20 11.69 6.18
C ARG A 114 -8.04 10.66 5.43
N PHE A 115 -9.19 10.32 5.98
CA PHE A 115 -10.23 9.60 5.24
C PHE A 115 -10.99 10.56 4.34
N MET A 116 -11.16 10.17 3.09
CA MET A 116 -11.82 10.95 2.06
C MET A 116 -12.92 10.11 1.40
N ALA A 117 -14.09 10.70 1.21
CA ALA A 117 -15.19 10.03 0.51
C ALA A 117 -14.84 9.82 -0.96
N ILE A 118 -15.38 8.76 -1.57
CA ILE A 118 -15.14 8.46 -2.98
C ILE A 118 -15.57 9.62 -3.89
N GLU A 119 -16.70 10.24 -3.59
CA GLU A 119 -17.21 11.39 -4.34
C GLU A 119 -16.25 12.58 -4.29
N GLU A 120 -15.66 12.82 -3.13
CA GLU A 120 -14.63 13.86 -2.95
C GLU A 120 -13.37 13.53 -3.75
N LEU A 121 -12.86 12.29 -3.64
CA LEU A 121 -11.70 11.81 -4.40
C LEU A 121 -11.92 11.90 -5.91
N PHE A 122 -13.13 11.65 -6.36
CA PHE A 122 -13.48 11.70 -7.79
C PHE A 122 -13.30 13.10 -8.39
N HIS A 123 -13.51 14.14 -7.58
CA HIS A 123 -13.36 15.55 -7.97
C HIS A 123 -12.02 16.16 -7.57
N GLU A 124 -11.17 15.39 -6.85
CA GLU A 124 -9.88 15.89 -6.39
C GLU A 124 -8.87 15.99 -7.55
N LYS A 125 -8.45 17.23 -7.83
CA LYS A 125 -7.52 17.50 -8.95
C LYS A 125 -6.10 17.02 -8.69
N ASP A 126 -5.72 16.97 -7.41
CA ASP A 126 -4.38 16.57 -6.99
C ASP A 126 -4.28 15.06 -6.67
N ALA A 127 -5.29 14.26 -7.02
CA ALA A 127 -5.24 12.82 -6.85
C ALA A 127 -4.25 12.18 -7.85
N SER A 128 -3.43 11.25 -7.38
CA SER A 128 -2.51 10.50 -8.24
C SER A 128 -3.25 9.69 -9.31
N VAL A 129 -2.59 9.43 -10.43
CA VAL A 129 -3.20 8.66 -11.55
C VAL A 129 -3.73 7.30 -11.08
N ILE A 130 -2.97 6.60 -10.25
CA ILE A 130 -3.37 5.29 -9.74
C ILE A 130 -4.60 5.38 -8.82
N LEU A 131 -4.63 6.40 -7.96
CA LEU A 131 -5.78 6.63 -7.09
C LEU A 131 -7.04 6.94 -7.90
N GLN A 132 -6.94 7.82 -8.89
CA GLN A 132 -8.04 8.12 -9.82
C GLN A 132 -8.55 6.88 -10.57
N TYR A 133 -7.65 5.97 -10.89
CA TYR A 133 -8.00 4.73 -11.58
C TYR A 133 -8.70 3.73 -10.67
N LEU A 134 -8.18 3.55 -9.45
CA LEU A 134 -8.72 2.59 -8.47
C LEU A 134 -10.13 2.96 -8.00
N ILE A 135 -10.42 4.25 -7.78
CA ILE A 135 -11.76 4.68 -7.34
C ILE A 135 -12.86 4.42 -8.37
N ARG A 136 -12.49 4.16 -9.63
CA ARG A 136 -13.40 3.86 -10.74
C ARG A 136 -13.55 2.36 -11.00
N LYS A 137 -12.83 1.52 -10.26
CA LYS A 137 -12.83 0.07 -10.43
C LYS A 137 -13.57 -0.62 -9.29
N ASP A 138 -14.15 -1.76 -9.61
CA ASP A 138 -14.59 -2.69 -8.58
C ASP A 138 -13.36 -3.39 -7.99
N ILE A 139 -13.04 -3.04 -6.76
CA ILE A 139 -11.91 -3.60 -6.02
C ILE A 139 -12.32 -4.71 -5.04
N THR A 140 -13.53 -5.24 -5.18
CA THR A 140 -14.05 -6.30 -4.30
C THR A 140 -13.63 -7.71 -4.71
N PHE A 141 -13.13 -7.88 -5.93
CA PHE A 141 -12.55 -9.16 -6.40
C PHE A 141 -11.13 -9.32 -5.86
N LEU A 142 -11.04 -9.75 -4.60
CA LEU A 142 -9.78 -9.86 -3.88
C LEU A 142 -9.18 -11.25 -4.02
N LYS A 143 -7.86 -11.30 -4.12
CA LYS A 143 -7.08 -12.52 -3.95
C LYS A 143 -6.81 -12.72 -2.46
N GLN A 144 -7.31 -13.81 -1.90
CA GLN A 144 -7.20 -14.13 -0.48
C GLN A 144 -5.86 -14.81 -0.18
N ALA A 145 -5.33 -14.57 1.02
CA ALA A 145 -4.12 -15.25 1.47
C ALA A 145 -4.41 -16.71 1.85
N ILE A 146 -3.60 -17.61 1.32
CA ILE A 146 -3.51 -19.02 1.75
C ILE A 146 -2.17 -19.16 2.49
N SER A 147 -2.22 -19.39 3.80
CA SER A 147 -1.03 -19.36 4.66
C SER A 147 -0.58 -20.72 5.16
N ASP A 148 -1.45 -21.72 5.14
CA ASP A 148 -1.19 -23.05 5.73
C ASP A 148 -0.58 -24.03 4.72
N LEU A 149 0.37 -23.53 3.92
CA LEU A 149 1.06 -24.33 2.91
C LEU A 149 2.54 -24.49 3.29
N ASN A 150 3.03 -25.71 3.19
CA ASN A 150 4.46 -25.99 3.25
C ASN A 150 4.98 -26.40 1.86
N PRO A 151 5.78 -25.54 1.19
CA PRO A 151 6.33 -25.86 -0.12
C PRO A 151 7.44 -26.92 -0.06
N GLY A 152 7.93 -27.24 1.12
CA GLY A 152 9.00 -28.19 1.39
C GLY A 152 10.06 -27.61 2.33
N ASP A 153 10.47 -28.37 3.33
CA ASP A 153 11.40 -27.93 4.38
C ASP A 153 12.78 -27.55 3.82
N GLN A 154 13.16 -28.12 2.68
CA GLN A 154 14.43 -27.85 2.01
C GLN A 154 14.59 -26.38 1.57
N PHE A 155 13.52 -25.62 1.40
CA PHE A 155 13.58 -24.22 1.01
C PHE A 155 13.84 -23.26 2.17
N GLY A 156 13.60 -23.70 3.40
CA GLY A 156 13.88 -22.88 4.60
C GLY A 156 12.98 -21.65 4.75
N TYR A 157 11.78 -21.65 4.19
CA TYR A 157 10.83 -20.55 4.41
C TYR A 157 10.42 -20.42 5.87
N THR A 158 10.48 -19.22 6.41
CA THR A 158 9.94 -18.88 7.73
C THR A 158 8.54 -18.25 7.64
N ALA A 159 8.15 -17.80 6.46
CA ALA A 159 6.80 -17.38 6.11
C ALA A 159 6.53 -17.71 4.64
N TYR A 160 5.36 -18.23 4.35
CA TYR A 160 4.96 -18.59 2.99
C TYR A 160 3.46 -18.38 2.80
N LYS A 161 3.09 -17.55 1.81
CA LYS A 161 1.69 -17.23 1.52
C LYS A 161 1.47 -17.15 0.01
N ILE A 162 0.31 -17.61 -0.43
CA ILE A 162 -0.15 -17.46 -1.81
C ILE A 162 -1.45 -16.64 -1.80
N PHE A 163 -1.55 -15.66 -2.66
CA PHE A 163 -2.77 -14.87 -2.87
C PHE A 163 -3.44 -15.31 -4.16
N LEU A 164 -4.54 -16.07 -4.03
CA LEU A 164 -5.30 -16.64 -5.14
C LEU A 164 -6.78 -16.27 -5.07
#